data_21b669dcea3e7491b79dfba9740bd04a
#
_entry.id   21b669dcea3e7491b79dfba9740bd04a
#
_cell.length_a   1.000
_cell.length_b   1.000
_cell.length_c   1.000
_cell.angle_alpha   90.00
_cell.angle_beta   90.00
_cell.angle_gamma   90.00
#
_symmetry.space_group_name_H-M   'P 1'
#
loop_
_entity.id
_entity.type
_entity.pdbx_description
1 polymer ?
#
loop_
_entity_poly.entity_id
_entity_poly.type
_entity_poly.pdbx_seq_one_letter_code
_entity_poly.pdbx_strand_id
1 'polypeptide(L)'
;MKLTADRYAGASSSLTLDTDALSRYTDLVDLSIGDTDFVTDSRIIEAAARDARAGYTHYGFPQGDPQLIDAIRSSWKEDYNVDISRDEIFISASSCLGMSQLMTAVLNPGDEVIVLAPYFALYRQQIEMAGGVCVEVASYEEEAYALNAERLEKAITPKTRAIILNNPCNPTGAAYTRRDLELLAETARKHDLMLIGDEIYTRYVFEGEFIPMLTLPGIRDRLVTLNSFSKNFMMTGWRVGCIICPPELRKVIQWVNGAQIYTAPSISQRAAIEALAIRRDIEKLYVSRYRERMVYASDRIEKIPYMTIARPRGTFYLFPSIKKTGLSSKAFCAEAVNQAHVLMSPGCAFGACGEGYVRIAATQPMEKLAAAFDRLEQMKF
;
A
#
# COMPACT_ATOMS: atom_id res chain seq x y z
N MET A 1 -37.03 -10.60 5.00
CA MET A 1 -35.84 -11.45 5.17
C MET A 1 -34.62 -10.55 5.20
N LYS A 2 -33.73 -10.68 6.20
CA LYS A 2 -32.51 -9.91 6.29
C LYS A 2 -31.45 -10.61 5.44
N LEU A 3 -30.92 -9.95 4.40
CA LEU A 3 -29.97 -10.54 3.44
C LEU A 3 -28.51 -10.39 3.84
N THR A 4 -28.20 -9.42 4.70
CA THR A 4 -26.84 -9.09 5.11
C THR A 4 -26.67 -9.20 6.61
N ALA A 5 -25.46 -9.50 7.08
CA ALA A 5 -25.13 -9.44 8.50
C ALA A 5 -25.17 -7.98 8.99
N ASP A 6 -25.54 -7.77 10.27
CA ASP A 6 -25.70 -6.44 10.87
C ASP A 6 -24.42 -5.61 10.80
N ARG A 7 -23.28 -6.24 10.99
CA ARG A 7 -21.96 -5.58 10.90
C ARG A 7 -21.65 -4.98 9.54
N TYR A 8 -22.40 -5.34 8.48
CA TYR A 8 -22.25 -4.80 7.13
C TYR A 8 -23.43 -3.89 6.72
N ALA A 9 -24.33 -3.57 7.66
CA ALA A 9 -25.40 -2.63 7.38
C ALA A 9 -24.83 -1.24 7.07
N GLY A 10 -25.13 -0.71 5.87
CA GLY A 10 -24.56 0.55 5.38
C GLY A 10 -23.14 0.47 4.83
N ALA A 11 -22.57 -0.74 4.66
CA ALA A 11 -21.28 -0.88 4.02
C ALA A 11 -21.30 -0.24 2.61
N SER A 12 -20.39 0.69 2.37
CA SER A 12 -20.14 1.33 1.08
C SER A 12 -18.65 1.30 0.78
N SER A 13 -18.27 1.25 -0.50
CA SER A 13 -16.87 1.34 -0.87
C SER A 13 -16.34 2.75 -0.59
N SER A 14 -15.28 2.86 0.20
CA SER A 14 -14.56 4.12 0.42
C SER A 14 -13.78 4.58 -0.82
N LEU A 15 -13.44 3.65 -1.70
CA LEU A 15 -12.75 3.85 -2.99
C LEU A 15 -13.72 3.57 -4.14
N THR A 16 -14.89 4.18 -4.15
CA THR A 16 -15.81 4.07 -5.29
C THR A 16 -15.19 4.81 -6.47
N LEU A 17 -14.79 4.04 -7.50
CA LEU A 17 -14.54 4.60 -8.82
C LEU A 17 -15.85 5.18 -9.32
N ASP A 18 -15.83 6.44 -9.74
CA ASP A 18 -16.94 7.00 -10.51
C ASP A 18 -16.90 6.40 -11.93
N THR A 19 -17.48 5.19 -12.04
CA THR A 19 -17.57 4.48 -13.33
C THR A 19 -18.40 5.25 -14.35
N ASP A 20 -19.32 6.07 -13.90
CA ASP A 20 -20.14 6.92 -14.77
C ASP A 20 -19.28 8.06 -15.36
N ALA A 21 -18.34 8.62 -14.59
CA ALA A 21 -17.38 9.58 -15.09
C ALA A 21 -16.49 8.99 -16.19
N LEU A 22 -16.02 7.75 -16.01
CA LEU A 22 -15.20 7.02 -17.01
C LEU A 22 -15.93 6.86 -18.34
N SER A 23 -17.27 6.73 -18.33
CA SER A 23 -18.08 6.59 -19.53
C SER A 23 -18.52 7.93 -20.14
N ARG A 24 -18.52 9.00 -19.35
CA ARG A 24 -19.04 10.33 -19.73
C ARG A 24 -18.07 11.13 -20.58
N TYR A 25 -16.75 11.00 -20.31
CA TYR A 25 -15.73 11.81 -20.96
C TYR A 25 -14.71 10.92 -21.67
N THR A 26 -14.55 11.11 -22.98
CA THR A 26 -13.59 10.35 -23.81
C THR A 26 -12.13 10.74 -23.58
N ASP A 27 -11.89 11.92 -22.99
CA ASP A 27 -10.58 12.50 -22.70
C ASP A 27 -10.26 12.54 -21.20
N LEU A 28 -11.03 11.80 -20.38
CA LEU A 28 -10.81 11.71 -18.94
C LEU A 28 -9.44 11.11 -18.64
N VAL A 29 -8.72 11.76 -17.73
CA VAL A 29 -7.46 11.26 -17.20
C VAL A 29 -7.70 10.71 -15.79
N ASP A 30 -7.53 9.40 -15.62
CA ASP A 30 -7.68 8.75 -14.32
C ASP A 30 -6.35 8.77 -13.55
N LEU A 31 -6.31 9.59 -12.48
CA LEU A 31 -5.24 9.69 -11.50
C LEU A 31 -5.67 9.14 -10.12
N SER A 32 -6.80 8.42 -10.05
CA SER A 32 -7.36 7.90 -8.79
C SER A 32 -6.77 6.55 -8.40
N ILE A 33 -6.35 5.73 -9.37
CA ILE A 33 -5.90 4.36 -9.14
C ILE A 33 -4.36 4.29 -9.16
N GLY A 34 -3.81 3.65 -8.14
CA GLY A 34 -2.39 3.31 -8.11
C GLY A 34 -2.08 2.06 -8.92
N ASP A 35 -2.50 2.02 -10.18
CA ASP A 35 -2.12 0.99 -11.13
C ASP A 35 -1.13 1.56 -12.16
N THR A 36 -0.21 0.72 -12.61
CA THR A 36 0.83 1.13 -13.55
C THR A 36 0.29 1.17 -14.98
N ASP A 37 0.80 2.11 -15.79
CA ASP A 37 0.62 2.12 -17.24
C ASP A 37 1.60 1.15 -17.97
N PHE A 38 2.61 0.65 -17.24
CA PHE A 38 3.56 -0.32 -17.79
C PHE A 38 2.98 -1.73 -17.74
N VAL A 39 3.18 -2.46 -18.84
CA VAL A 39 2.92 -3.90 -18.87
C VAL A 39 4.01 -4.61 -18.06
N THR A 40 3.66 -5.70 -17.40
CA THR A 40 4.63 -6.61 -16.77
C THR A 40 5.73 -6.98 -17.79
N ASP A 41 6.98 -6.98 -17.36
CA ASP A 41 8.12 -7.30 -18.22
C ASP A 41 7.91 -8.64 -18.95
N SER A 42 8.23 -8.69 -20.25
CA SER A 42 7.98 -9.87 -21.10
C SER A 42 8.67 -11.12 -20.59
N ARG A 43 9.85 -10.99 -19.98
CA ARG A 43 10.59 -12.14 -19.38
C ARG A 43 9.77 -12.81 -18.27
N ILE A 44 9.06 -12.02 -17.46
CA ILE A 44 8.17 -12.52 -16.40
C ILE A 44 6.98 -13.26 -17.02
N ILE A 45 6.35 -12.65 -18.05
CA ILE A 45 5.22 -13.24 -18.76
C ILE A 45 5.61 -14.57 -19.42
N GLU A 46 6.74 -14.59 -20.11
CA GLU A 46 7.27 -15.78 -20.80
C GLU A 46 7.65 -16.90 -19.80
N ALA A 47 8.26 -16.56 -18.66
CA ALA A 47 8.56 -17.51 -17.61
C ALA A 47 7.28 -18.16 -17.06
N ALA A 48 6.25 -17.37 -16.77
CA ALA A 48 4.96 -17.89 -16.34
C ALA A 48 4.32 -18.80 -17.39
N ALA A 49 4.34 -18.40 -18.67
CA ALA A 49 3.77 -19.20 -19.76
C ALA A 49 4.54 -20.52 -19.98
N ARG A 50 5.86 -20.48 -19.89
CA ARG A 50 6.73 -21.68 -19.94
C ARG A 50 6.37 -22.67 -18.81
N ASP A 51 6.28 -22.16 -17.57
CA ASP A 51 6.02 -22.98 -16.41
C ASP A 51 4.57 -23.52 -16.43
N ALA A 52 3.60 -22.73 -16.93
CA ALA A 52 2.25 -23.23 -17.15
C ALA A 52 2.21 -24.44 -18.11
N ARG A 53 2.95 -24.35 -19.24
CA ARG A 53 3.08 -25.47 -20.18
C ARG A 53 3.80 -26.66 -19.58
N ALA A 54 4.69 -26.45 -18.61
CA ALA A 54 5.41 -27.48 -17.87
C ALA A 54 4.55 -28.15 -16.76
N GLY A 55 3.28 -27.74 -16.60
CA GLY A 55 2.34 -28.36 -15.67
C GLY A 55 2.19 -27.68 -14.30
N TYR A 56 2.76 -26.50 -14.09
CA TYR A 56 2.55 -25.73 -12.85
C TYR A 56 1.15 -25.09 -12.78
N THR A 57 0.10 -25.88 -13.08
CA THR A 57 -1.31 -25.47 -13.12
C THR A 57 -2.15 -26.10 -12.02
N HIS A 58 -1.53 -26.89 -11.15
CA HIS A 58 -2.16 -27.56 -10.03
C HIS A 58 -2.05 -26.73 -8.74
N TYR A 59 -2.74 -27.16 -7.70
CA TYR A 59 -2.56 -26.61 -6.35
C TYR A 59 -1.10 -26.71 -5.93
N GLY A 60 -0.56 -25.61 -5.43
CA GLY A 60 0.78 -25.55 -4.88
C GLY A 60 0.86 -25.94 -3.41
N PHE A 61 1.99 -25.65 -2.80
CA PHE A 61 2.17 -25.86 -1.38
C PHE A 61 1.35 -24.84 -0.56
N PRO A 62 0.74 -25.24 0.57
CA PRO A 62 -0.07 -24.34 1.39
C PRO A 62 0.65 -23.10 1.91
N GLN A 63 1.96 -23.19 2.14
CA GLN A 63 2.79 -22.06 2.56
C GLN A 63 3.21 -21.15 1.38
N GLY A 64 3.29 -21.72 0.19
CA GLY A 64 3.82 -21.12 -1.04
C GLY A 64 4.89 -21.98 -1.70
N ASP A 65 5.20 -21.66 -2.96
CA ASP A 65 6.22 -22.37 -3.75
C ASP A 65 7.59 -22.28 -3.05
N PRO A 66 8.26 -23.41 -2.73
CA PRO A 66 9.56 -23.39 -2.06
C PRO A 66 10.65 -22.61 -2.82
N GLN A 67 10.61 -22.61 -4.17
CA GLN A 67 11.56 -21.86 -4.98
C GLN A 67 11.32 -20.35 -4.87
N LEU A 68 10.06 -19.92 -4.79
CA LEU A 68 9.72 -18.53 -4.55
C LEU A 68 10.16 -18.09 -3.16
N ILE A 69 9.92 -18.91 -2.13
CA ILE A 69 10.36 -18.63 -0.77
C ILE A 69 11.89 -18.45 -0.72
N ASP A 70 12.65 -19.33 -1.40
CA ASP A 70 14.10 -19.21 -1.46
C ASP A 70 14.54 -17.97 -2.24
N ALA A 71 13.88 -17.64 -3.34
CA ALA A 71 14.17 -16.43 -4.10
C ALA A 71 13.92 -15.16 -3.29
N ILE A 72 12.86 -15.12 -2.48
CA ILE A 72 12.59 -14.00 -1.55
C ILE A 72 13.73 -13.91 -0.53
N ARG A 73 14.10 -15.00 0.11
CA ARG A 73 15.20 -15.04 1.09
C ARG A 73 16.51 -14.51 0.51
N SER A 74 16.88 -14.99 -0.70
CA SER A 74 18.10 -14.55 -1.38
C SER A 74 18.06 -13.06 -1.70
N SER A 75 16.92 -12.57 -2.22
CA SER A 75 16.77 -11.15 -2.55
C SER A 75 16.88 -10.24 -1.31
N TRP A 76 16.29 -10.62 -0.19
CA TRP A 76 16.40 -9.87 1.06
C TRP A 76 17.82 -9.89 1.63
N LYS A 77 18.51 -11.03 1.53
CA LYS A 77 19.92 -11.13 1.92
C LYS A 77 20.82 -10.26 1.08
N GLU A 78 20.63 -10.29 -0.25
CA GLU A 78 21.44 -9.52 -1.19
C GLU A 78 21.21 -8.02 -1.13
N ASP A 79 19.92 -7.61 -1.01
CA ASP A 79 19.55 -6.20 -1.12
C ASP A 79 19.65 -5.46 0.23
N TYR A 80 19.41 -6.15 1.36
CA TYR A 80 19.31 -5.51 2.68
C TYR A 80 20.17 -6.17 3.76
N ASN A 81 20.92 -7.23 3.44
CA ASN A 81 21.67 -8.06 4.38
C ASN A 81 20.80 -8.64 5.53
N VAL A 82 19.53 -8.96 5.23
CA VAL A 82 18.56 -9.54 6.17
C VAL A 82 18.46 -11.05 5.95
N ASP A 83 18.74 -11.83 6.98
CA ASP A 83 18.50 -13.28 6.98
C ASP A 83 17.05 -13.56 7.41
N ILE A 84 16.34 -14.34 6.58
CA ILE A 84 14.97 -14.77 6.82
C ILE A 84 14.93 -16.29 6.71
N SER A 85 14.33 -16.98 7.68
CA SER A 85 14.13 -18.42 7.59
C SER A 85 12.94 -18.76 6.68
N ARG A 86 12.91 -19.97 6.11
CA ARG A 86 11.76 -20.42 5.32
C ARG A 86 10.46 -20.41 6.13
N ASP A 87 10.57 -20.71 7.41
CA ASP A 87 9.41 -20.80 8.31
C ASP A 87 8.78 -19.45 8.65
N GLU A 88 9.47 -18.34 8.39
CA GLU A 88 8.95 -16.98 8.59
C GLU A 88 8.15 -16.46 7.40
N ILE A 89 8.23 -17.10 6.22
CA ILE A 89 7.62 -16.59 4.99
C ILE A 89 6.33 -17.32 4.68
N PHE A 90 5.29 -16.57 4.33
CA PHE A 90 4.03 -17.05 3.79
C PHE A 90 3.69 -16.34 2.49
N ILE A 91 3.36 -17.09 1.43
CA ILE A 91 2.95 -16.52 0.14
C ILE A 91 1.44 -16.37 0.11
N SER A 92 0.99 -15.13 -0.09
CA SER A 92 -0.42 -14.75 -0.15
C SER A 92 -0.84 -14.36 -1.57
N ALA A 93 -2.13 -14.54 -1.88
CA ALA A 93 -2.71 -14.00 -3.11
C ALA A 93 -2.94 -12.49 -2.98
N SER A 94 -1.87 -11.73 -2.95
CA SER A 94 -1.68 -10.29 -2.70
C SER A 94 -1.43 -9.92 -1.23
N SER A 95 -0.71 -8.81 -1.01
CA SER A 95 -0.57 -8.22 0.32
C SER A 95 -1.91 -7.74 0.90
N CYS A 96 -2.84 -7.33 0.03
CA CYS A 96 -4.19 -6.93 0.45
C CYS A 96 -4.95 -8.10 1.11
N LEU A 97 -4.96 -9.28 0.51
CA LEU A 97 -5.52 -10.48 1.14
C LEU A 97 -4.70 -10.88 2.37
N GLY A 98 -3.37 -10.80 2.27
CA GLY A 98 -2.46 -11.09 3.39
C GLY A 98 -2.75 -10.24 4.63
N MET A 99 -3.03 -8.95 4.47
CA MET A 99 -3.42 -8.07 5.57
C MET A 99 -4.76 -8.52 6.19
N SER A 100 -5.76 -8.85 5.36
CA SER A 100 -7.06 -9.36 5.84
C SER A 100 -6.90 -10.67 6.61
N GLN A 101 -6.04 -11.58 6.12
CA GLN A 101 -5.72 -12.84 6.79
C GLN A 101 -4.99 -12.61 8.11
N LEU A 102 -4.05 -11.66 8.14
CA LEU A 102 -3.35 -11.26 9.35
C LEU A 102 -4.33 -10.72 10.39
N MET A 103 -5.22 -9.78 10.01
CA MET A 103 -6.22 -9.24 10.93
C MET A 103 -7.12 -10.35 11.49
N THR A 104 -7.57 -11.27 10.64
CA THR A 104 -8.37 -12.43 11.06
C THR A 104 -7.62 -13.35 12.02
N ALA A 105 -6.30 -13.49 11.86
CA ALA A 105 -5.46 -14.36 12.67
C ALA A 105 -5.13 -13.78 14.06
N VAL A 106 -5.11 -12.44 14.22
CA VAL A 106 -4.56 -11.80 15.42
C VAL A 106 -5.58 -11.04 16.27
N LEU A 107 -6.77 -10.71 15.72
CA LEU A 107 -7.73 -9.89 16.43
C LEU A 107 -8.87 -10.70 17.04
N ASN A 108 -9.18 -10.40 18.28
CA ASN A 108 -10.45 -10.73 18.93
C ASN A 108 -11.44 -9.58 18.77
N PRO A 109 -12.75 -9.82 18.92
CA PRO A 109 -13.75 -8.75 18.90
C PRO A 109 -13.44 -7.64 19.92
N GLY A 110 -13.31 -6.40 19.42
CA GLY A 110 -13.03 -5.23 20.23
C GLY A 110 -11.54 -4.92 20.45
N ASP A 111 -10.62 -5.74 19.96
CA ASP A 111 -9.19 -5.41 19.93
C ASP A 111 -8.97 -4.15 19.05
N GLU A 112 -8.10 -3.26 19.49
CA GLU A 112 -7.79 -2.02 18.81
C GLU A 112 -6.52 -2.14 17.97
N VAL A 113 -6.56 -1.60 16.75
CA VAL A 113 -5.40 -1.49 15.87
C VAL A 113 -5.16 -0.02 15.56
N ILE A 114 -4.00 0.49 15.93
CA ILE A 114 -3.58 1.85 15.60
C ILE A 114 -3.13 1.87 14.14
N VAL A 115 -3.64 2.85 13.37
CA VAL A 115 -3.19 3.17 12.02
C VAL A 115 -2.69 4.60 11.96
N LEU A 116 -1.52 4.82 11.36
CA LEU A 116 -0.96 6.15 11.17
C LEU A 116 -1.65 6.79 9.97
N ALA A 117 -2.48 7.78 10.24
CA ALA A 117 -3.29 8.46 9.24
C ALA A 117 -2.58 9.71 8.68
N PRO A 118 -2.71 10.03 7.37
CA PRO A 118 -3.48 9.32 6.35
C PRO A 118 -2.91 7.95 6.02
N TYR A 119 -3.78 6.96 5.77
CA TYR A 119 -3.41 5.55 5.58
C TYR A 119 -4.10 4.94 4.35
N PHE A 120 -3.63 3.78 3.89
CA PHE A 120 -4.28 3.04 2.80
C PHE A 120 -5.73 2.66 3.18
N ALA A 121 -6.69 3.15 2.42
CA ALA A 121 -8.12 3.15 2.73
C ALA A 121 -8.72 1.81 3.17
N LEU A 122 -8.12 0.67 2.79
CA LEU A 122 -8.64 -0.65 3.12
C LEU A 122 -8.28 -1.13 4.53
N TYR A 123 -7.32 -0.52 5.24
CA TYR A 123 -6.94 -1.01 6.58
C TYR A 123 -8.10 -0.99 7.56
N ARG A 124 -8.85 0.13 7.63
CA ARG A 124 -10.04 0.22 8.49
C ARG A 124 -11.01 -0.92 8.20
N GLN A 125 -11.34 -1.12 6.93
CA GLN A 125 -12.28 -2.16 6.52
C GLN A 125 -11.77 -3.56 6.90
N GLN A 126 -10.49 -3.84 6.72
CA GLN A 126 -9.88 -5.14 7.07
C GLN A 126 -9.89 -5.39 8.58
N ILE A 127 -9.61 -4.37 9.40
CA ILE A 127 -9.68 -4.43 10.85
C ILE A 127 -11.12 -4.69 11.31
N GLU A 128 -12.07 -3.92 10.81
CA GLU A 128 -13.49 -4.02 11.19
C GLU A 128 -14.11 -5.36 10.73
N MET A 129 -13.74 -5.86 9.56
CA MET A 129 -14.15 -7.20 9.10
C MET A 129 -13.68 -8.32 10.02
N ALA A 130 -12.52 -8.17 10.65
CA ALA A 130 -11.98 -9.10 11.65
C ALA A 130 -12.57 -8.89 13.06
N GLY A 131 -13.47 -7.92 13.24
CA GLY A 131 -14.09 -7.60 14.53
C GLY A 131 -13.29 -6.62 15.39
N GLY A 132 -12.19 -6.09 14.88
CA GLY A 132 -11.35 -5.10 15.56
C GLY A 132 -11.88 -3.67 15.42
N VAL A 133 -11.23 -2.75 16.12
CA VAL A 133 -11.51 -1.31 16.12
C VAL A 133 -10.31 -0.57 15.53
N CYS A 134 -10.53 0.22 14.49
CA CYS A 134 -9.50 1.04 13.87
C CYS A 134 -9.32 2.35 14.64
N VAL A 135 -8.14 2.59 15.21
CA VAL A 135 -7.77 3.81 15.95
C VAL A 135 -6.82 4.64 15.10
N GLU A 136 -7.25 5.83 14.68
CA GLU A 136 -6.44 6.71 13.84
C GLU A 136 -5.50 7.58 14.67
N VAL A 137 -4.22 7.59 14.32
CA VAL A 137 -3.24 8.55 14.83
C VAL A 137 -2.84 9.48 13.67
N ALA A 138 -3.31 10.72 13.74
CA ALA A 138 -3.15 11.68 12.65
C ALA A 138 -1.70 12.18 12.53
N SER A 139 -1.24 12.34 11.28
CA SER A 139 -0.08 13.12 10.88
C SER A 139 -0.51 14.21 9.89
N TYR A 140 0.26 15.27 9.77
CA TYR A 140 -0.16 16.47 9.04
C TYR A 140 0.91 16.93 8.06
N GLU A 141 0.47 17.66 7.02
CA GLU A 141 1.32 18.24 5.98
C GLU A 141 2.40 19.16 6.57
N GLU A 142 2.03 19.97 7.57
CA GLU A 142 2.92 20.92 8.23
C GLU A 142 4.07 20.24 8.97
N GLU A 143 3.91 18.96 9.31
CA GLU A 143 4.92 18.08 9.92
C GLU A 143 5.59 17.18 8.88
N ALA A 144 5.36 17.40 7.58
CA ALA A 144 5.79 16.50 6.50
C ALA A 144 5.37 15.04 6.74
N TYR A 145 4.24 14.83 7.40
CA TYR A 145 3.67 13.54 7.81
C TYR A 145 4.61 12.71 8.69
N ALA A 146 5.49 13.35 9.45
CA ALA A 146 6.36 12.68 10.41
C ALA A 146 5.57 12.00 11.54
N LEU A 147 6.16 10.97 12.12
CA LEU A 147 5.60 10.30 13.29
C LEU A 147 5.59 11.24 14.51
N ASN A 148 4.44 11.35 15.16
CA ASN A 148 4.31 12.09 16.41
C ASN A 148 4.19 11.12 17.59
N ALA A 149 5.25 11.02 18.40
CA ALA A 149 5.33 10.11 19.53
C ALA A 149 4.24 10.36 20.59
N GLU A 150 3.93 11.63 20.87
CA GLU A 150 2.94 11.97 21.90
C GLU A 150 1.52 11.56 21.47
N ARG A 151 1.16 11.79 20.20
CA ARG A 151 -0.13 11.34 19.65
C ARG A 151 -0.22 9.82 19.66
N LEU A 152 0.87 9.13 19.32
CA LEU A 152 0.92 7.67 19.33
C LEU A 152 0.72 7.13 20.76
N GLU A 153 1.47 7.62 21.74
CA GLU A 153 1.36 7.20 23.13
C GLU A 153 -0.06 7.45 23.71
N LYS A 154 -0.68 8.58 23.40
CA LYS A 154 -2.06 8.89 23.84
C LYS A 154 -3.13 7.97 23.24
N ALA A 155 -2.87 7.37 22.09
CA ALA A 155 -3.81 6.48 21.41
C ALA A 155 -3.76 5.04 21.93
N ILE A 156 -2.72 4.68 22.69
CA ILE A 156 -2.53 3.32 23.22
C ILE A 156 -3.44 3.11 24.43
N THR A 157 -4.21 2.04 24.41
CA THR A 157 -5.09 1.59 25.49
C THR A 157 -4.78 0.13 25.86
N PRO A 158 -5.36 -0.41 26.94
CA PRO A 158 -5.26 -1.84 27.25
C PRO A 158 -5.86 -2.78 26.20
N LYS A 159 -6.65 -2.25 25.24
CA LYS A 159 -7.21 -3.00 24.11
C LYS A 159 -6.35 -2.94 22.87
N THR A 160 -5.34 -2.08 22.83
CA THR A 160 -4.46 -1.94 21.68
C THR A 160 -3.67 -3.23 21.47
N ARG A 161 -3.78 -3.81 20.25
CA ARG A 161 -3.15 -5.07 19.87
C ARG A 161 -1.98 -4.87 18.91
N ALA A 162 -2.11 -3.91 17.98
CA ALA A 162 -1.13 -3.71 16.93
C ALA A 162 -1.05 -2.25 16.46
N ILE A 163 0.07 -1.93 15.81
CA ILE A 163 0.29 -0.67 15.09
C ILE A 163 0.59 -1.01 13.62
N ILE A 164 -0.13 -0.40 12.68
CA ILE A 164 0.14 -0.53 11.24
C ILE A 164 0.87 0.72 10.74
N LEU A 165 2.00 0.50 10.07
CA LEU A 165 2.76 1.50 9.34
C LEU A 165 2.87 1.10 7.87
N ASN A 166 2.51 1.99 6.95
CA ASN A 166 2.83 1.84 5.52
C ASN A 166 4.07 2.69 5.19
N ASN A 167 5.16 2.04 4.79
CA ASN A 167 6.45 2.70 4.52
C ASN A 167 7.10 2.19 3.23
N PRO A 168 7.29 3.04 2.21
CA PRO A 168 6.74 4.40 2.04
C PRO A 168 5.21 4.44 1.99
N CYS A 169 4.63 5.58 2.35
CA CYS A 169 3.21 5.70 2.66
C CYS A 169 2.34 6.00 1.43
N ASN A 170 1.28 5.26 1.26
CA ASN A 170 0.11 5.61 0.47
C ASN A 170 -0.97 6.16 1.44
N PRO A 171 -1.41 7.42 1.34
CA PRO A 171 -1.40 8.28 0.15
C PRO A 171 -0.32 9.36 0.11
N THR A 172 0.40 9.63 1.20
CA THR A 172 1.17 10.86 1.39
C THR A 172 2.50 10.90 0.65
N GLY A 173 3.03 9.73 0.25
CA GLY A 173 4.39 9.62 -0.27
C GLY A 173 5.48 9.84 0.79
N ALA A 174 5.13 9.92 2.07
CA ALA A 174 6.10 10.00 3.15
C ALA A 174 6.95 8.73 3.21
N ALA A 175 8.25 8.89 3.48
CA ALA A 175 9.16 7.80 3.80
C ALA A 175 9.72 8.06 5.19
N TYR A 176 9.57 7.09 6.08
CA TYR A 176 9.94 7.23 7.48
C TYR A 176 11.45 7.06 7.68
N THR A 177 12.01 7.88 8.57
CA THR A 177 13.42 7.82 8.91
C THR A 177 13.71 6.63 9.84
N ARG A 178 14.99 6.26 9.96
CA ARG A 178 15.40 5.24 10.94
C ARG A 178 14.94 5.59 12.35
N ARG A 179 15.02 6.86 12.74
CA ARG A 179 14.56 7.33 14.05
C ARG A 179 13.06 7.11 14.26
N ASP A 180 12.23 7.36 13.23
CA ASP A 180 10.79 7.12 13.32
C ASP A 180 10.50 5.63 13.49
N LEU A 181 11.19 4.77 12.74
CA LEU A 181 11.02 3.32 12.82
C LEU A 181 11.51 2.74 14.17
N GLU A 182 12.63 3.25 14.70
CA GLU A 182 13.13 2.87 16.02
C GLU A 182 12.17 3.29 17.13
N LEU A 183 11.59 4.49 17.05
CA LEU A 183 10.55 4.96 17.97
C LEU A 183 9.33 4.03 17.97
N LEU A 184 8.86 3.62 16.78
CA LEU A 184 7.76 2.65 16.67
C LEU A 184 8.12 1.30 17.29
N ALA A 185 9.33 0.80 17.04
CA ALA A 185 9.82 -0.46 17.61
C ALA A 185 9.93 -0.39 19.14
N GLU A 186 10.41 0.73 19.68
CA GLU A 186 10.46 0.98 21.12
C GLU A 186 9.06 1.03 21.74
N THR A 187 8.14 1.76 21.12
CA THR A 187 6.75 1.83 21.57
C THR A 187 6.08 0.45 21.55
N ALA A 188 6.27 -0.32 20.47
CA ALA A 188 5.74 -1.67 20.38
C ALA A 188 6.28 -2.61 21.48
N ARG A 189 7.58 -2.53 21.79
CA ARG A 189 8.17 -3.29 22.90
C ARG A 189 7.66 -2.87 24.25
N LYS A 190 7.59 -1.54 24.50
CA LYS A 190 7.15 -0.95 25.77
C LYS A 190 5.73 -1.37 26.15
N HIS A 191 4.84 -1.44 25.15
CA HIS A 191 3.42 -1.73 25.35
C HIS A 191 3.01 -3.15 24.95
N ASP A 192 3.97 -4.02 24.63
CA ASP A 192 3.74 -5.41 24.18
C ASP A 192 2.81 -5.50 22.96
N LEU A 193 3.01 -4.64 21.98
CA LEU A 193 2.21 -4.54 20.77
C LEU A 193 2.89 -5.24 19.58
N MET A 194 2.07 -5.75 18.67
CA MET A 194 2.53 -6.17 17.35
C MET A 194 2.80 -4.94 16.47
N LEU A 195 3.91 -4.97 15.73
CA LEU A 195 4.22 -3.96 14.72
C LEU A 195 4.02 -4.56 13.33
N ILE A 196 3.22 -3.91 12.50
CA ILE A 196 2.87 -4.36 11.16
C ILE A 196 3.38 -3.34 10.15
N GLY A 197 4.38 -3.76 9.36
CA GLY A 197 4.96 -2.97 8.28
C GLY A 197 4.36 -3.36 6.94
N ASP A 198 3.59 -2.46 6.33
CA ASP A 198 3.20 -2.61 4.93
C ASP A 198 4.28 -1.96 4.07
N GLU A 199 5.20 -2.80 3.57
CA GLU A 199 6.41 -2.41 2.86
C GLU A 199 6.32 -2.74 1.37
N ILE A 200 5.19 -2.42 0.72
CA ILE A 200 4.97 -2.78 -0.70
C ILE A 200 5.64 -1.85 -1.70
N TYR A 201 6.18 -0.70 -1.26
CA TYR A 201 6.84 0.30 -2.10
C TYR A 201 8.36 0.36 -1.89
N THR A 202 9.01 -0.74 -1.54
CA THR A 202 10.43 -0.79 -1.13
C THR A 202 11.40 -0.17 -2.14
N ARG A 203 11.06 -0.16 -3.45
CA ARG A 203 11.88 0.40 -4.53
C ARG A 203 11.57 1.87 -4.84
N TYR A 204 10.52 2.43 -4.24
CA TYR A 204 10.03 3.78 -4.52
C TYR A 204 10.42 4.76 -3.41
N VAL A 205 11.66 4.74 -2.95
CA VAL A 205 12.22 5.81 -2.12
C VAL A 205 13.10 6.67 -3.01
N PHE A 206 12.74 7.94 -3.16
CA PHE A 206 13.40 8.87 -4.08
C PHE A 206 14.36 9.82 -3.37
N GLU A 207 14.17 10.01 -2.05
CA GLU A 207 15.06 10.79 -1.19
C GLU A 207 15.44 9.94 0.03
N GLY A 208 16.76 9.72 0.22
CA GLY A 208 17.28 8.80 1.21
C GLY A 208 17.28 7.34 0.75
N GLU A 209 17.10 6.42 1.67
CA GLU A 209 17.07 4.96 1.41
C GLU A 209 15.87 4.30 2.07
N PHE A 210 15.41 3.20 1.50
CA PHE A 210 14.43 2.35 2.16
C PHE A 210 15.08 1.59 3.31
N ILE A 211 14.48 1.70 4.50
CA ILE A 211 14.94 1.01 5.70
C ILE A 211 13.93 -0.10 6.03
N PRO A 212 14.28 -1.38 5.78
CA PRO A 212 13.40 -2.49 6.14
C PRO A 212 13.20 -2.58 7.65
N MET A 213 11.95 -2.74 8.10
CA MET A 213 11.65 -2.87 9.52
C MET A 213 12.26 -4.14 10.13
N LEU A 214 12.54 -5.17 9.33
CA LEU A 214 13.28 -6.37 9.73
C LEU A 214 14.72 -6.09 10.18
N THR A 215 15.28 -4.90 9.88
CA THR A 215 16.62 -4.49 10.34
C THR A 215 16.61 -3.83 11.72
N LEU A 216 15.43 -3.57 12.29
CA LEU A 216 15.30 -2.92 13.59
C LEU A 216 15.65 -3.91 14.72
N PRO A 217 16.43 -3.49 15.73
CA PRO A 217 16.85 -4.39 16.79
C PRO A 217 15.70 -4.76 17.74
N GLY A 218 15.64 -6.03 18.14
CA GLY A 218 14.76 -6.51 19.22
C GLY A 218 13.26 -6.41 18.94
N ILE A 219 12.84 -6.47 17.65
CA ILE A 219 11.42 -6.37 17.26
C ILE A 219 10.91 -7.62 16.54
N ARG A 220 11.80 -8.53 16.15
CA ARG A 220 11.48 -9.62 15.22
C ARG A 220 10.43 -10.62 15.75
N ASP A 221 10.33 -10.77 17.05
CA ASP A 221 9.36 -11.62 17.75
C ASP A 221 7.91 -11.10 17.67
N ARG A 222 7.73 -9.84 17.31
CA ARG A 222 6.43 -9.14 17.22
C ARG A 222 6.25 -8.33 15.95
N LEU A 223 7.15 -8.48 14.97
CA LEU A 223 7.09 -7.79 13.70
C LEU A 223 6.45 -8.68 12.64
N VAL A 224 5.53 -8.09 11.89
CA VAL A 224 4.99 -8.64 10.64
C VAL A 224 5.26 -7.65 9.52
N THR A 225 5.89 -8.09 8.43
CA THR A 225 6.01 -7.26 7.23
C THR A 225 5.25 -7.87 6.07
N LEU A 226 4.54 -7.01 5.33
CA LEU A 226 3.84 -7.37 4.11
C LEU A 226 4.59 -6.80 2.91
N ASN A 227 4.83 -7.64 1.92
CA ASN A 227 5.46 -7.27 0.67
C ASN A 227 4.62 -7.72 -0.52
N SER A 228 4.72 -7.02 -1.65
CA SER A 228 3.92 -7.30 -2.83
C SER A 228 4.74 -7.22 -4.10
N PHE A 229 4.42 -8.07 -5.05
CA PHE A 229 4.94 -7.98 -6.41
C PHE A 229 4.19 -6.95 -7.27
N SER A 230 3.01 -6.52 -6.79
CA SER A 230 2.12 -5.62 -7.54
C SER A 230 2.80 -4.33 -7.99
N LYS A 231 3.55 -3.66 -7.08
CA LYS A 231 4.08 -2.31 -7.33
C LYS A 231 5.51 -2.36 -7.85
N ASN A 232 6.38 -3.05 -7.16
CA ASN A 232 7.80 -3.14 -7.51
C ASN A 232 8.06 -3.82 -8.86
N PHE A 233 7.12 -4.64 -9.37
CA PHE A 233 7.31 -5.47 -10.56
C PHE A 233 6.21 -5.29 -11.63
N MET A 234 5.37 -4.26 -11.54
CA MET A 234 4.24 -4.02 -12.47
C MET A 234 3.33 -5.27 -12.60
N MET A 235 3.05 -5.92 -11.46
CA MET A 235 2.33 -7.19 -11.40
C MET A 235 0.99 -7.07 -10.65
N THR A 236 0.28 -5.97 -10.79
CA THR A 236 -0.97 -5.71 -10.05
C THR A 236 -2.04 -6.77 -10.32
N GLY A 237 -2.21 -7.20 -11.56
CA GLY A 237 -3.15 -8.24 -12.00
C GLY A 237 -2.76 -9.67 -11.64
N TRP A 238 -1.49 -9.94 -11.31
CA TRP A 238 -1.00 -11.28 -10.98
C TRP A 238 -1.41 -11.77 -9.59
N ARG A 239 -1.78 -10.87 -8.68
CA ARG A 239 -2.25 -11.20 -7.33
C ARG A 239 -1.27 -12.07 -6.54
N VAL A 240 -0.06 -11.60 -6.30
CA VAL A 240 0.95 -12.30 -5.51
C VAL A 240 1.68 -11.34 -4.57
N GLY A 241 1.88 -11.78 -3.31
CA GLY A 241 2.59 -11.08 -2.26
C GLY A 241 3.12 -12.05 -1.22
N CYS A 242 3.80 -11.55 -0.22
CA CYS A 242 4.27 -12.35 0.90
C CYS A 242 4.12 -11.62 2.23
N ILE A 243 4.02 -12.41 3.29
CA ILE A 243 4.07 -12.01 4.69
C ILE A 243 5.32 -12.62 5.28
N ILE A 244 6.09 -11.80 6.00
CA ILE A 244 7.24 -12.26 6.80
C ILE A 244 6.89 -11.99 8.26
N CYS A 245 6.82 -13.03 9.07
CA CYS A 245 6.38 -12.94 10.47
C CYS A 245 6.95 -14.11 11.30
N PRO A 246 6.81 -14.07 12.63
CA PRO A 246 7.19 -15.20 13.49
C PRO A 246 6.55 -16.51 13.04
N PRO A 247 7.27 -17.65 13.07
CA PRO A 247 6.81 -18.95 12.55
C PRO A 247 5.47 -19.41 13.12
N GLU A 248 5.20 -19.14 14.39
CA GLU A 248 3.93 -19.53 15.03
C GLU A 248 2.74 -18.77 14.41
N LEU A 249 2.90 -17.46 14.19
CA LEU A 249 1.87 -16.66 13.53
C LEU A 249 1.69 -17.08 12.07
N ARG A 250 2.78 -17.37 11.36
CA ARG A 250 2.70 -17.86 9.97
C ARG A 250 1.83 -19.11 9.86
N LYS A 251 1.93 -20.04 10.81
CA LYS A 251 1.09 -21.26 10.82
C LYS A 251 -0.41 -20.93 10.95
N VAL A 252 -0.75 -19.95 11.80
CA VAL A 252 -2.15 -19.50 11.95
C VAL A 252 -2.65 -18.81 10.68
N ILE A 253 -1.83 -17.92 10.08
CA ILE A 253 -2.19 -17.28 8.80
C ILE A 253 -2.40 -18.32 7.70
N GLN A 254 -1.53 -19.32 7.62
CA GLN A 254 -1.69 -20.42 6.67
C GLN A 254 -2.99 -21.21 6.90
N TRP A 255 -3.39 -21.43 8.15
CA TRP A 255 -4.66 -22.08 8.48
C TRP A 255 -5.85 -21.25 8.01
N VAL A 256 -5.84 -19.91 8.28
CA VAL A 256 -6.86 -18.98 7.81
C VAL A 256 -6.93 -18.98 6.27
N ASN A 257 -5.78 -18.94 5.60
CA ASN A 257 -5.70 -18.99 4.14
C ASN A 257 -6.30 -20.28 3.56
N GLY A 258 -6.07 -21.41 4.24
CA GLY A 258 -6.61 -22.71 3.84
C GLY A 258 -8.14 -22.72 3.74
N ALA A 259 -8.83 -21.97 4.61
CA ALA A 259 -10.28 -21.81 4.59
C ALA A 259 -10.79 -20.78 3.55
N GLN A 260 -9.93 -19.91 3.04
CA GLN A 260 -10.32 -18.82 2.14
C GLN A 260 -10.05 -19.12 0.67
N ILE A 261 -8.81 -19.52 0.33
CA ILE A 261 -8.39 -19.73 -1.06
C ILE A 261 -7.54 -21.00 -1.25
N TYR A 262 -7.21 -21.71 -0.17
CA TYR A 262 -6.34 -22.88 -0.12
C TYR A 262 -4.88 -22.56 -0.41
N THR A 263 -4.50 -22.15 -1.63
CA THR A 263 -3.13 -21.75 -2.00
C THR A 263 -3.14 -20.49 -2.85
N ALA A 264 -2.06 -19.70 -2.82
CA ALA A 264 -1.87 -18.62 -3.77
C ALA A 264 -1.74 -19.16 -5.21
N PRO A 265 -2.11 -18.38 -6.25
CA PRO A 265 -2.08 -18.83 -7.64
C PRO A 265 -0.70 -19.32 -8.07
N SER A 266 -0.58 -20.59 -8.49
CA SER A 266 0.70 -21.22 -8.82
C SER A 266 1.46 -20.46 -9.93
N ILE A 267 0.77 -20.09 -10.99
CA ILE A 267 1.39 -19.35 -12.12
C ILE A 267 1.93 -18.00 -11.70
N SER A 268 1.23 -17.29 -10.82
CA SER A 268 1.70 -16.00 -10.29
C SER A 268 2.95 -16.18 -9.42
N GLN A 269 3.04 -17.27 -8.67
CA GLN A 269 4.22 -17.58 -7.88
C GLN A 269 5.42 -17.89 -8.79
N ARG A 270 5.21 -18.62 -9.90
CA ARG A 270 6.26 -18.90 -10.89
C ARG A 270 6.73 -17.63 -11.57
N ALA A 271 5.81 -16.73 -11.95
CA ALA A 271 6.14 -15.40 -12.47
C ALA A 271 6.97 -14.57 -11.48
N ALA A 272 6.64 -14.64 -10.19
CA ALA A 272 7.33 -13.89 -9.15
C ALA A 272 8.80 -14.34 -8.95
N ILE A 273 9.14 -15.59 -9.22
CA ILE A 273 10.53 -16.08 -9.19
C ILE A 273 11.37 -15.34 -10.22
N GLU A 274 10.88 -15.24 -11.47
CA GLU A 274 11.57 -14.51 -12.53
C GLU A 274 11.66 -13.01 -12.20
N ALA A 275 10.57 -12.43 -11.67
CA ALA A 275 10.55 -11.04 -11.25
C ALA A 275 11.68 -10.72 -10.27
N LEU A 276 11.93 -11.59 -9.28
CA LEU A 276 13.04 -11.44 -8.34
C LEU A 276 14.41 -11.60 -9.00
N ALA A 277 14.54 -12.51 -9.97
CA ALA A 277 15.78 -12.72 -10.69
C ALA A 277 16.22 -11.48 -11.48
N ILE A 278 15.26 -10.78 -12.10
CA ILE A 278 15.51 -9.59 -12.93
C ILE A 278 15.23 -8.27 -12.18
N ARG A 279 15.08 -8.27 -10.86
CA ARG A 279 14.62 -7.13 -10.06
C ARG A 279 15.42 -5.84 -10.26
N ARG A 280 16.74 -5.94 -10.47
CA ARG A 280 17.60 -4.77 -10.70
C ARG A 280 17.35 -4.12 -12.05
N ASP A 281 17.03 -4.92 -13.07
CA ASP A 281 16.65 -4.40 -14.38
C ASP A 281 15.31 -3.67 -14.31
N ILE A 282 14.32 -4.28 -13.62
CA ILE A 282 13.00 -3.69 -13.39
C ILE A 282 13.14 -2.34 -12.69
N GLU A 283 13.93 -2.26 -11.62
CA GLU A 283 14.17 -1.02 -10.89
C GLU A 283 14.76 0.06 -11.80
N LYS A 284 15.79 -0.28 -12.57
CA LYS A 284 16.44 0.65 -13.50
C LYS A 284 15.51 1.13 -14.61
N LEU A 285 14.65 0.26 -15.14
CA LEU A 285 13.80 0.58 -16.29
C LEU A 285 12.54 1.38 -15.91
N TYR A 286 11.95 1.08 -14.75
CA TYR A 286 10.61 1.60 -14.42
C TYR A 286 10.61 2.57 -13.24
N VAL A 287 11.36 2.30 -12.17
CA VAL A 287 11.33 3.16 -10.97
C VAL A 287 11.88 4.56 -11.25
N SER A 288 12.91 4.69 -12.12
CA SER A 288 13.44 5.98 -12.55
C SER A 288 12.37 6.86 -13.23
N ARG A 289 11.49 6.25 -14.05
CA ARG A 289 10.41 6.96 -14.73
C ARG A 289 9.35 7.47 -13.76
N TYR A 290 9.07 6.69 -12.70
CA TYR A 290 8.17 7.18 -11.64
C TYR A 290 8.79 8.35 -10.87
N ARG A 291 10.11 8.33 -10.63
CA ARG A 291 10.80 9.49 -10.02
C ARG A 291 10.61 10.75 -10.88
N GLU A 292 10.80 10.68 -12.19
CA GLU A 292 10.59 11.80 -13.12
C GLU A 292 9.15 12.32 -13.06
N ARG A 293 8.16 11.41 -13.08
CA ARG A 293 6.73 11.77 -12.95
C ARG A 293 6.42 12.43 -11.63
N MET A 294 6.99 11.95 -10.53
CA MET A 294 6.77 12.52 -9.19
C MET A 294 7.36 13.90 -9.05
N VAL A 295 8.56 14.14 -9.57
CA VAL A 295 9.17 15.49 -9.61
C VAL A 295 8.31 16.42 -10.44
N TYR A 296 7.97 16.02 -11.67
CA TYR A 296 7.12 16.79 -12.56
C TYR A 296 5.78 17.16 -11.91
N ALA A 297 5.07 16.17 -11.37
CA ALA A 297 3.76 16.39 -10.76
C ALA A 297 3.84 17.29 -9.52
N SER A 298 4.87 17.14 -8.68
CA SER A 298 5.10 18.03 -7.54
C SER A 298 5.31 19.47 -7.97
N ASP A 299 6.18 19.69 -8.98
CA ASP A 299 6.47 21.03 -9.53
C ASP A 299 5.22 21.69 -10.15
N ARG A 300 4.32 20.88 -10.74
CA ARG A 300 3.04 21.38 -11.28
C ARG A 300 2.07 21.76 -10.16
N ILE A 301 1.93 20.91 -9.14
CA ILE A 301 1.05 21.20 -7.99
C ILE A 301 1.45 22.50 -7.28
N GLU A 302 2.74 22.74 -7.08
CA GLU A 302 3.24 23.96 -6.43
C GLU A 302 2.91 25.25 -7.20
N LYS A 303 2.65 25.16 -8.50
CA LYS A 303 2.24 26.29 -9.35
C LYS A 303 0.74 26.54 -9.34
N ILE A 304 -0.06 25.58 -8.90
CA ILE A 304 -1.52 25.72 -8.82
C ILE A 304 -1.90 26.55 -7.59
N PRO A 305 -2.51 27.74 -7.73
CA PRO A 305 -2.65 28.70 -6.62
C PRO A 305 -3.47 28.19 -5.43
N TYR A 306 -4.39 27.27 -5.68
CA TYR A 306 -5.31 26.71 -4.68
C TYR A 306 -4.83 25.39 -4.08
N MET A 307 -3.62 24.91 -4.44
CA MET A 307 -3.03 23.70 -3.89
C MET A 307 -1.77 24.01 -3.08
N THR A 308 -1.46 23.15 -2.11
CA THR A 308 -0.15 23.03 -1.46
C THR A 308 0.21 21.56 -1.34
N ILE A 309 1.49 21.24 -1.17
CA ILE A 309 1.95 19.87 -1.02
C ILE A 309 3.21 19.79 -0.17
N ALA A 310 3.24 18.89 0.81
CA ALA A 310 4.50 18.37 1.33
C ALA A 310 5.07 17.41 0.28
N ARG A 311 6.26 17.74 -0.27
CA ARG A 311 6.87 16.94 -1.34
C ARG A 311 7.05 15.49 -0.91
N PRO A 312 6.52 14.52 -1.69
CA PRO A 312 6.65 13.11 -1.35
C PRO A 312 8.10 12.64 -1.53
N ARG A 313 8.57 11.84 -0.60
CA ARG A 313 9.92 11.24 -0.64
C ARG A 313 9.92 9.83 -1.22
N GLY A 314 8.74 9.25 -1.43
CA GLY A 314 8.57 7.90 -1.97
C GLY A 314 7.22 7.66 -2.59
N THR A 315 6.96 6.42 -3.01
CA THR A 315 5.79 5.96 -3.75
C THR A 315 5.60 6.65 -5.10
N PHE A 316 4.45 6.50 -5.72
CA PHE A 316 4.01 7.27 -6.87
C PHE A 316 2.70 8.03 -6.58
N TYR A 317 2.49 8.38 -5.31
CA TYR A 317 1.34 9.16 -4.87
C TYR A 317 1.75 10.55 -4.40
N LEU A 318 0.87 11.50 -4.72
CA LEU A 318 0.91 12.87 -4.22
C LEU A 318 -0.37 13.12 -3.43
N PHE A 319 -0.27 13.89 -2.35
CA PHE A 319 -1.41 14.16 -1.46
C PHE A 319 -1.54 15.67 -1.21
N PRO A 320 -1.86 16.45 -2.26
CA PRO A 320 -1.98 17.88 -2.12
C PRO A 320 -3.21 18.31 -1.33
N SER A 321 -3.04 19.38 -0.57
CA SER A 321 -4.11 20.10 0.10
C SER A 321 -4.90 20.95 -0.90
N ILE A 322 -6.23 20.91 -0.78
CA ILE A 322 -7.17 21.72 -1.55
C ILE A 322 -7.97 22.67 -0.65
N LYS A 323 -7.54 22.86 0.60
CA LYS A 323 -8.24 23.64 1.62
C LYS A 323 -8.53 25.08 1.19
N LYS A 324 -7.67 25.66 0.36
CA LYS A 324 -7.87 27.02 -0.18
C LYS A 324 -9.10 27.16 -1.09
N THR A 325 -9.64 26.07 -1.61
CA THR A 325 -10.87 26.11 -2.43
C THR A 325 -12.14 26.24 -1.59
N GLY A 326 -12.08 25.94 -0.28
CA GLY A 326 -13.24 25.86 0.59
C GLY A 326 -14.15 24.66 0.34
N LEU A 327 -13.81 23.78 -0.60
CA LEU A 327 -14.60 22.59 -0.94
C LEU A 327 -14.19 21.40 -0.05
N SER A 328 -15.14 20.49 0.19
CA SER A 328 -14.81 19.17 0.72
C SER A 328 -14.03 18.36 -0.32
N SER A 329 -13.25 17.36 0.15
CA SER A 329 -12.47 16.51 -0.75
C SER A 329 -13.31 15.79 -1.81
N LYS A 330 -14.54 15.37 -1.47
CA LYS A 330 -15.50 14.77 -2.42
C LYS A 330 -16.02 15.79 -3.43
N ALA A 331 -16.41 16.98 -2.96
CA ALA A 331 -16.90 18.04 -3.85
C ALA A 331 -15.81 18.49 -4.83
N PHE A 332 -14.57 18.64 -4.35
CA PHE A 332 -13.45 18.97 -5.22
C PHE A 332 -13.20 17.90 -6.29
N CYS A 333 -13.22 16.60 -5.92
CA CYS A 333 -13.06 15.53 -6.92
C CYS A 333 -14.17 15.55 -7.97
N ALA A 334 -15.42 15.86 -7.59
CA ALA A 334 -16.52 16.00 -8.54
C ALA A 334 -16.30 17.19 -9.49
N GLU A 335 -15.87 18.35 -8.96
CA GLU A 335 -15.54 19.52 -9.78
C GLU A 335 -14.34 19.26 -10.71
N ALA A 336 -13.32 18.52 -10.26
CA ALA A 336 -12.20 18.14 -11.11
C ALA A 336 -12.63 17.26 -12.29
N VAL A 337 -13.59 16.35 -12.09
CA VAL A 337 -14.20 15.59 -13.20
C VAL A 337 -14.97 16.51 -14.14
N ASN A 338 -15.79 17.41 -13.60
CA ASN A 338 -16.68 18.26 -14.42
C ASN A 338 -15.93 19.34 -15.21
N GLN A 339 -14.94 20.01 -14.57
CA GLN A 339 -14.23 21.15 -15.18
C GLN A 339 -12.94 20.73 -15.89
N ALA A 340 -12.24 19.72 -15.37
CA ALA A 340 -10.90 19.34 -15.86
C ALA A 340 -10.85 17.95 -16.50
N HIS A 341 -11.90 17.14 -16.41
CA HIS A 341 -11.92 15.73 -16.83
C HIS A 341 -10.77 14.95 -16.19
N VAL A 342 -10.52 15.19 -14.89
CA VAL A 342 -9.49 14.51 -14.11
C VAL A 342 -10.13 13.80 -12.93
N LEU A 343 -9.94 12.50 -12.85
CA LEU A 343 -10.41 11.67 -11.73
C LEU A 343 -9.30 11.51 -10.68
N MET A 344 -9.63 11.81 -9.43
CA MET A 344 -8.73 11.69 -8.27
C MET A 344 -9.45 11.00 -7.11
N SER A 345 -8.71 10.53 -6.11
CA SER A 345 -9.32 9.99 -4.90
C SER A 345 -9.51 11.07 -3.84
N PRO A 346 -10.71 11.21 -3.24
CA PRO A 346 -10.94 12.17 -2.16
C PRO A 346 -10.14 11.80 -0.90
N GLY A 347 -9.53 12.79 -0.27
CA GLY A 347 -8.64 12.57 0.85
C GLY A 347 -9.33 11.98 2.08
N CYS A 348 -10.62 12.25 2.28
CA CYS A 348 -11.42 11.64 3.37
C CYS A 348 -11.48 10.10 3.31
N ALA A 349 -11.16 9.47 2.16
CA ALA A 349 -11.04 8.02 2.05
C ALA A 349 -9.82 7.44 2.77
N PHE A 350 -8.85 8.27 3.15
CA PHE A 350 -7.58 7.88 3.77
C PHE A 350 -7.49 8.23 5.25
N GLY A 351 -8.61 8.38 5.91
CA GLY A 351 -8.74 8.77 7.33
C GLY A 351 -9.31 10.17 7.51
N ALA A 352 -9.76 10.48 8.73
CA ALA A 352 -10.43 11.74 9.03
C ALA A 352 -9.55 12.98 8.76
N CYS A 353 -8.23 12.89 9.03
CA CYS A 353 -7.27 13.97 8.77
C CYS A 353 -6.98 14.18 7.28
N GLY A 354 -7.45 13.30 6.40
CA GLY A 354 -7.35 13.44 4.95
C GLY A 354 -8.39 14.37 4.34
N GLU A 355 -9.38 14.83 5.11
CA GLU A 355 -10.33 15.83 4.60
C GLU A 355 -9.63 17.16 4.28
N GLY A 356 -9.99 17.76 3.15
CA GLY A 356 -9.30 18.92 2.59
C GLY A 356 -8.06 18.60 1.76
N TYR A 357 -7.86 17.32 1.44
CA TYR A 357 -6.81 16.81 0.55
C TYR A 357 -7.39 15.94 -0.55
N VAL A 358 -6.57 15.68 -1.58
CA VAL A 358 -6.88 14.67 -2.61
C VAL A 358 -5.64 13.80 -2.86
N ARG A 359 -5.83 12.53 -3.26
CA ARG A 359 -4.73 11.69 -3.70
C ARG A 359 -4.66 11.66 -5.21
N ILE A 360 -3.48 11.92 -5.74
CA ILE A 360 -3.10 11.81 -7.14
C ILE A 360 -2.11 10.66 -7.29
N ALA A 361 -2.37 9.74 -8.23
CA ALA A 361 -1.43 8.69 -8.60
C ALA A 361 -0.70 9.11 -9.89
N ALA A 362 0.62 9.27 -9.82
CA ALA A 362 1.45 9.64 -10.98
C ALA A 362 1.79 8.41 -11.85
N THR A 363 0.79 7.59 -12.14
CA THR A 363 0.94 6.30 -12.84
C THR A 363 0.64 6.40 -14.33
N GLN A 364 0.16 7.53 -14.80
CA GLN A 364 -0.12 7.76 -16.22
C GLN A 364 1.14 8.22 -16.98
N PRO A 365 1.20 8.06 -18.33
CA PRO A 365 2.25 8.63 -19.17
C PRO A 365 2.40 10.14 -18.98
N MET A 366 3.60 10.67 -19.22
CA MET A 366 3.93 12.09 -18.98
C MET A 366 3.00 13.04 -19.74
N GLU A 367 2.60 12.69 -20.96
CA GLU A 367 1.70 13.49 -21.77
C GLU A 367 0.29 13.62 -21.15
N LYS A 368 -0.20 12.52 -20.56
CA LYS A 368 -1.49 12.53 -19.86
C LYS A 368 -1.40 13.30 -18.54
N LEU A 369 -0.28 13.16 -17.80
CA LEU A 369 -0.03 13.96 -16.59
C LEU A 369 0.00 15.45 -16.94
N ALA A 370 0.71 15.84 -17.99
CA ALA A 370 0.77 17.22 -18.45
C ALA A 370 -0.64 17.76 -18.78
N ALA A 371 -1.40 17.05 -19.58
CA ALA A 371 -2.76 17.44 -19.95
C ALA A 371 -3.68 17.56 -18.73
N ALA A 372 -3.54 16.65 -17.73
CA ALA A 372 -4.33 16.72 -16.50
C ALA A 372 -3.98 17.98 -15.69
N PHE A 373 -2.69 18.26 -15.48
CA PHE A 373 -2.27 19.43 -14.71
C PHE A 373 -2.57 20.75 -15.45
N ASP A 374 -2.47 20.82 -16.78
CA ASP A 374 -2.86 22.01 -17.56
C ASP A 374 -4.34 22.35 -17.35
N ARG A 375 -5.21 21.34 -17.27
CA ARG A 375 -6.64 21.51 -17.01
C ARG A 375 -6.95 21.82 -15.55
N LEU A 376 -6.28 21.18 -14.60
CA LEU A 376 -6.42 21.47 -13.17
C LEU A 376 -6.05 22.93 -12.87
N GLU A 377 -4.98 23.46 -13.47
CA GLU A 377 -4.53 24.83 -13.29
C GLU A 377 -5.58 25.89 -13.71
N GLN A 378 -6.48 25.54 -14.64
CA GLN A 378 -7.53 26.41 -15.16
C GLN A 378 -8.84 26.35 -14.37
N MET A 379 -8.98 25.43 -13.41
CA MET A 379 -10.21 25.31 -12.60
C MET A 379 -10.47 26.59 -11.79
N LYS A 380 -11.74 26.90 -11.60
CA LYS A 380 -12.23 28.10 -10.88
C LYS A 380 -13.15 27.69 -9.73
N PHE A 381 -13.00 28.37 -8.60
CA PHE A 381 -13.76 28.13 -7.38
C PHE A 381 -14.35 29.44 -6.83
#